data_c2d83dd37f683aa789408c4f3f476030
#
_entry.id   c2d83dd37f683aa789408c4f3f476030
#
_cell.length_a   1.000
_cell.length_b   1.000
_cell.length_c   1.000
_cell.angle_alpha   90.00
_cell.angle_beta   90.00
_cell.angle_gamma   90.00
#
_symmetry.space_group_name_H-M   'P 1'
#
loop_
_entity.id
_entity.type
_entity.pdbx_description
1 polymer ?
#
loop_
_entity_poly.entity_id
_entity_poly.type
_entity_poly.pdbx_seq_one_letter_code
_entity_poly.pdbx_strand_id
1 'polypeptide(L)'
;MTCYLNAVGIISALGSGVSNSADSLSKPESETLVFSNQFDTKGNTSRIGIVELELPDQDQFPSKHRTRNNQLLIAALNQMTSQVEAAIQRFGEDRIAVILGTSTSGIAEAEQAVRTLEEEGAWPEDFDYSKQDIGAPSLFLAEHLNLSGIAYTISTACSSSAKVFAEASRF
;
A
#
# COMPACT_ATOMS: atom_id res chain seq x y z
N MET A 1 -21.92 9.22 15.89
CA MET A 1 -22.04 7.87 15.29
C MET A 1 -20.94 7.01 15.87
N THR A 2 -21.18 5.76 16.25
CA THR A 2 -20.13 4.88 16.80
C THR A 2 -19.53 4.09 15.66
N CYS A 3 -18.20 4.19 15.46
CA CYS A 3 -17.47 3.44 14.45
C CYS A 3 -16.73 2.27 15.10
N TYR A 4 -16.63 1.15 14.41
CA TYR A 4 -15.97 -0.06 14.88
C TYR A 4 -14.85 -0.46 13.91
N LEU A 5 -13.71 -0.90 14.45
CA LEU A 5 -12.63 -1.54 13.70
C LEU A 5 -12.82 -3.06 13.82
N ASN A 6 -13.37 -3.67 12.80
CA ASN A 6 -13.74 -5.10 12.82
C ASN A 6 -12.59 -6.03 12.40
N ALA A 7 -11.64 -5.53 11.63
CA ALA A 7 -10.46 -6.27 11.19
C ALA A 7 -9.29 -5.32 10.97
N VAL A 8 -8.08 -5.86 11.07
CA VAL A 8 -6.83 -5.13 10.84
C VAL A 8 -5.84 -6.03 10.11
N GLY A 9 -5.25 -5.53 9.03
CA GLY A 9 -4.12 -6.13 8.35
C GLY A 9 -2.89 -5.21 8.46
N ILE A 10 -1.74 -5.75 8.83
CA ILE A 10 -0.49 -4.99 9.02
C ILE A 10 0.64 -5.66 8.25
N ILE A 11 1.33 -4.88 7.43
CA ILE A 11 2.59 -5.22 6.77
C ILE A 11 3.58 -4.08 7.01
N SER A 12 4.69 -4.40 7.62
CA SER A 12 5.76 -3.42 7.89
C SER A 12 7.10 -4.12 8.10
N ALA A 13 8.16 -3.35 8.32
CA ALA A 13 9.46 -3.88 8.73
C ALA A 13 9.43 -4.59 10.10
N LEU A 14 8.39 -4.38 10.89
CA LEU A 14 8.17 -5.08 12.16
C LEU A 14 7.57 -6.49 11.97
N GLY A 15 7.18 -6.83 10.73
CA GLY A 15 6.61 -8.13 10.39
C GLY A 15 5.23 -8.04 9.74
N SER A 16 4.61 -9.20 9.58
CA SER A 16 3.28 -9.40 9.02
C SER A 16 2.30 -9.78 10.12
N GLY A 17 1.19 -9.04 10.18
CA GLY A 17 0.11 -9.25 11.16
C GLY A 17 0.33 -8.53 12.49
N VAL A 18 -0.77 -8.40 13.23
CA VAL A 18 -0.82 -7.66 14.50
C VAL A 18 0.11 -8.29 15.56
N SER A 19 0.09 -9.63 15.70
CA SER A 19 0.89 -10.32 16.72
C SER A 19 2.39 -10.10 16.50
N ASN A 20 2.89 -10.38 15.29
CA ASN A 20 4.31 -10.23 14.98
C ASN A 20 4.77 -8.77 15.13
N SER A 21 3.95 -7.82 14.72
CA SER A 21 4.26 -6.39 14.87
C SER A 21 4.32 -5.97 16.35
N ALA A 22 3.41 -6.47 17.19
CA ALA A 22 3.40 -6.20 18.62
C ALA A 22 4.61 -6.84 19.33
N ASP A 23 4.94 -8.08 18.99
CA ASP A 23 6.10 -8.78 19.52
C ASP A 23 7.41 -8.06 19.16
N SER A 24 7.53 -7.58 17.92
CA SER A 24 8.70 -6.80 17.48
C SER A 24 8.81 -5.45 18.19
N LEU A 25 7.69 -4.76 18.43
CA LEU A 25 7.67 -3.49 19.18
C LEU A 25 8.04 -3.65 20.66
N SER A 26 7.80 -4.83 21.24
CA SER A 26 8.13 -5.11 22.66
C SER A 26 9.59 -5.48 22.87
N LYS A 27 10.37 -5.72 21.83
CA LYS A 27 11.80 -6.02 21.92
C LYS A 27 12.61 -4.73 22.16
N PRO A 28 13.67 -4.79 23.02
CA PRO A 28 14.50 -3.61 23.33
C PRO A 28 15.25 -3.05 22.12
N GLU A 29 15.61 -3.90 21.16
CA GLU A 29 16.27 -3.54 19.91
C GLU A 29 15.50 -4.17 18.74
N SER A 30 15.18 -3.35 17.75
CA SER A 30 14.57 -3.85 16.54
C SER A 30 15.64 -4.46 15.63
N GLU A 31 15.64 -5.78 15.51
CA GLU A 31 16.45 -6.51 14.52
C GLU A 31 15.93 -6.29 13.09
N THR A 32 14.81 -5.59 12.95
CA THR A 32 14.12 -5.34 11.68
C THR A 32 14.71 -4.16 10.88
N LEU A 33 15.66 -3.43 11.47
CA LEU A 33 16.34 -2.34 10.80
C LEU A 33 17.69 -2.81 10.25
N VAL A 34 17.90 -2.61 8.97
CA VAL A 34 19.16 -2.91 8.27
C VAL A 34 19.94 -1.64 7.97
N PHE A 35 21.26 -1.77 7.85
CA PHE A 35 22.10 -0.65 7.40
C PHE A 35 22.11 -0.60 5.88
N SER A 36 21.83 0.57 5.30
CA SER A 36 21.86 0.80 3.84
C SER A 36 22.40 2.18 3.52
N ASN A 37 23.15 2.26 2.43
CA ASN A 37 23.60 3.52 1.83
C ASN A 37 22.82 3.90 0.57
N GLN A 38 21.80 3.13 0.22
CA GLN A 38 20.99 3.29 -1.00
C GLN A 38 20.27 4.64 -1.11
N PHE A 39 19.96 5.26 0.04
CA PHE A 39 19.14 6.46 0.10
C PHE A 39 19.93 7.73 0.47
N ASP A 40 21.27 7.64 0.50
CA ASP A 40 22.12 8.77 0.78
C ASP A 40 23.07 9.03 -0.40
N THR A 41 22.88 10.17 -1.05
CA THR A 41 23.70 10.61 -2.18
C THR A 41 25.17 10.88 -1.81
N LYS A 42 25.48 11.00 -0.51
CA LYS A 42 26.85 11.17 0.02
C LYS A 42 27.50 9.86 0.44
N GLY A 43 26.79 8.74 0.30
CA GLY A 43 27.28 7.42 0.66
C GLY A 43 27.31 7.12 2.16
N ASN A 44 26.64 7.94 3.01
CA ASN A 44 26.50 7.63 4.41
C ASN A 44 25.53 6.47 4.61
N THR A 45 25.78 5.67 5.63
CA THR A 45 24.92 4.54 5.98
C THR A 45 23.81 4.98 6.93
N SER A 46 22.57 4.65 6.59
CA SER A 46 21.38 4.89 7.43
C SER A 46 20.72 3.58 7.82
N ARG A 47 20.05 3.56 8.96
CA ARG A 47 19.21 2.42 9.37
C ARG A 47 17.84 2.58 8.72
N ILE A 48 17.42 1.58 7.97
CA ILE A 48 16.13 1.55 7.28
C ILE A 48 15.35 0.30 7.64
N GLY A 49 14.01 0.41 7.64
CA GLY A 49 13.12 -0.74 7.78
C GLY A 49 12.84 -1.35 6.42
N ILE A 50 13.04 -2.65 6.29
CA ILE A 50 12.74 -3.42 5.06
C ILE A 50 11.58 -4.39 5.35
N VAL A 51 10.65 -4.47 4.41
CA VAL A 51 9.63 -5.52 4.41
C VAL A 51 10.22 -6.75 3.72
N GLU A 52 10.59 -7.75 4.52
CA GLU A 52 11.16 -9.03 4.09
C GLU A 52 10.07 -10.11 3.99
N LEU A 53 9.11 -9.90 3.11
CA LEU A 53 8.02 -10.83 2.86
C LEU A 53 7.92 -11.14 1.38
N GLU A 54 7.54 -12.38 1.07
CA GLU A 54 7.07 -12.72 -0.26
C GLU A 54 5.75 -12.00 -0.50
N LEU A 55 5.80 -11.00 -1.36
CA LEU A 55 4.63 -10.23 -1.75
C LEU A 55 3.88 -10.95 -2.87
N PRO A 56 2.56 -10.72 -3.01
CA PRO A 56 1.80 -11.23 -4.14
C PRO A 56 2.46 -10.89 -5.47
N ASP A 57 2.48 -11.86 -6.38
CA ASP A 57 3.05 -11.67 -7.71
C ASP A 57 2.30 -10.56 -8.45
N GLN A 58 3.03 -9.52 -8.87
CA GLN A 58 2.45 -8.39 -9.59
C GLN A 58 1.97 -8.73 -11.00
N ASP A 59 2.44 -9.84 -11.59
CA ASP A 59 1.98 -10.29 -12.91
C ASP A 59 0.52 -10.75 -12.91
N GLN A 60 -0.04 -10.99 -11.73
CA GLN A 60 -1.48 -11.23 -11.57
C GLN A 60 -2.32 -9.96 -11.77
N PHE A 61 -1.70 -8.78 -11.73
CA PHE A 61 -2.39 -7.51 -11.87
C PHE A 61 -2.29 -6.97 -13.29
N PRO A 62 -3.31 -6.25 -13.78
CA PRO A 62 -3.20 -5.44 -15.00
C PRO A 62 -1.96 -4.54 -14.95
N SER A 63 -1.31 -4.31 -16.08
CA SER A 63 -0.04 -3.55 -16.16
C SER A 63 -0.09 -2.21 -15.43
N LYS A 64 -1.18 -1.46 -15.56
CA LYS A 64 -1.42 -0.18 -14.89
C LYS A 64 -1.39 -0.25 -13.34
N HIS A 65 -1.55 -1.45 -12.77
CA HIS A 65 -1.61 -1.71 -11.33
C HIS A 65 -0.38 -2.42 -10.77
N ARG A 66 0.60 -2.73 -11.59
CA ARG A 66 1.83 -3.40 -11.19
C ARG A 66 2.76 -2.44 -10.47
N THR A 67 2.53 -2.28 -9.18
CA THR A 67 3.36 -1.46 -8.29
C THR A 67 3.60 -2.18 -6.97
N ARG A 68 4.78 -1.94 -6.36
CA ARG A 68 5.08 -2.46 -5.03
C ARG A 68 4.07 -1.99 -3.99
N ASN A 69 3.55 -0.78 -4.13
CA ASN A 69 2.53 -0.24 -3.23
C ASN A 69 1.27 -1.11 -3.25
N ASN A 70 0.82 -1.52 -4.44
CA ASN A 70 -0.35 -2.39 -4.57
C ASN A 70 -0.09 -3.81 -4.07
N GLN A 71 1.12 -4.36 -4.25
CA GLN A 71 1.50 -5.64 -3.64
C GLN A 71 1.38 -5.60 -2.11
N LEU A 72 1.86 -4.53 -1.46
CA LEU A 72 1.74 -4.34 -0.01
C LEU A 72 0.29 -4.20 0.44
N LEU A 73 -0.55 -3.50 -0.34
CA LEU A 73 -1.99 -3.38 -0.07
C LEU A 73 -2.69 -4.74 -0.10
N ILE A 74 -2.43 -5.56 -1.12
CA ILE A 74 -3.00 -6.91 -1.21
C ILE A 74 -2.48 -7.82 -0.09
N ALA A 75 -1.19 -7.74 0.24
CA ALA A 75 -0.63 -8.51 1.35
C ALA A 75 -1.29 -8.16 2.71
N ALA A 76 -1.62 -6.89 2.92
CA ALA A 76 -2.37 -6.46 4.09
C ALA A 76 -3.86 -6.89 4.03
N LEU A 77 -4.51 -6.75 2.86
CA LEU A 77 -5.88 -7.16 2.62
C LEU A 77 -6.08 -8.67 2.88
N ASN A 78 -5.13 -9.50 2.43
CA ASN A 78 -5.18 -10.96 2.58
C ASN A 78 -5.29 -11.42 4.05
N GLN A 79 -4.89 -10.59 5.02
CA GLN A 79 -5.02 -10.88 6.45
C GLN A 79 -6.45 -10.70 6.97
N MET A 80 -7.33 -10.04 6.20
CA MET A 80 -8.70 -9.75 6.60
C MET A 80 -9.73 -10.06 5.48
N THR A 81 -9.36 -10.93 4.54
CA THR A 81 -10.18 -11.28 3.37
C THR A 81 -11.58 -11.75 3.78
N SER A 82 -11.67 -12.68 4.75
CA SER A 82 -12.96 -13.24 5.18
C SER A 82 -13.91 -12.18 5.75
N GLN A 83 -13.38 -11.20 6.48
CA GLN A 83 -14.18 -10.09 7.04
C GLN A 83 -14.65 -9.14 5.94
N VAL A 84 -13.80 -8.86 4.97
CA VAL A 84 -14.13 -8.01 3.82
C VAL A 84 -15.18 -8.69 2.95
N GLU A 85 -15.00 -9.97 2.61
CA GLU A 85 -15.99 -10.75 1.85
C GLU A 85 -17.34 -10.83 2.56
N ALA A 86 -17.35 -11.08 3.87
CA ALA A 86 -18.57 -11.09 4.66
C ALA A 86 -19.29 -9.73 4.66
N ALA A 87 -18.52 -8.62 4.68
CA ALA A 87 -19.08 -7.28 4.57
C ALA A 87 -19.70 -7.04 3.18
N ILE A 88 -19.00 -7.41 2.10
CA ILE A 88 -19.51 -7.28 0.73
C ILE A 88 -20.81 -8.11 0.56
N GLN A 89 -20.80 -9.36 1.02
CA GLN A 89 -22.00 -10.23 0.96
C GLN A 89 -23.17 -9.65 1.74
N ARG A 90 -22.90 -9.03 2.88
CA ARG A 90 -23.95 -8.49 3.76
C ARG A 90 -24.54 -7.18 3.27
N PHE A 91 -23.72 -6.28 2.74
CA PHE A 91 -24.11 -4.90 2.47
C PHE A 91 -24.22 -4.57 0.97
N GLY A 92 -23.60 -5.36 0.10
CA GLY A 92 -23.54 -5.13 -1.34
C GLY A 92 -22.30 -4.34 -1.76
N GLU A 93 -21.90 -4.53 -3.01
CA GLU A 93 -20.69 -3.94 -3.62
C GLU A 93 -20.74 -2.40 -3.69
N ASP A 94 -21.94 -1.84 -3.80
CA ASP A 94 -22.20 -0.40 -3.88
C ASP A 94 -22.19 0.29 -2.50
N ARG A 95 -22.21 -0.47 -1.41
CA ARG A 95 -22.26 0.03 -0.04
C ARG A 95 -20.91 -0.07 0.69
N ILE A 96 -19.88 -0.54 0.03
CA ILE A 96 -18.51 -0.61 0.56
C ILE A 96 -17.70 0.51 -0.05
N ALA A 97 -17.07 1.33 0.77
CA ALA A 97 -16.16 2.39 0.35
C ALA A 97 -14.70 1.97 0.53
N VAL A 98 -13.84 2.40 -0.37
CA VAL A 98 -12.39 2.29 -0.27
C VAL A 98 -11.79 3.68 -0.03
N ILE A 99 -11.27 3.91 1.17
CA ILE A 99 -10.63 5.17 1.52
C ILE A 99 -9.18 4.88 1.92
N LEU A 100 -8.23 5.32 1.11
CA LEU A 100 -6.80 5.14 1.37
C LEU A 100 -6.13 6.44 1.79
N GLY A 101 -5.03 6.29 2.53
CA GLY A 101 -4.14 7.38 2.90
C GLY A 101 -2.72 7.07 2.46
N THR A 102 -2.19 7.84 1.51
CA THR A 102 -0.80 7.73 1.06
C THR A 102 -0.25 9.08 0.64
N SER A 103 1.06 9.26 0.73
CA SER A 103 1.79 10.39 0.13
C SER A 103 2.57 9.98 -1.12
N THR A 104 2.54 8.71 -1.45
CA THR A 104 3.18 8.11 -2.62
C THR A 104 2.20 7.16 -3.30
N SER A 105 2.52 6.74 -4.51
CA SER A 105 1.83 5.69 -5.24
C SER A 105 2.88 4.81 -5.92
N GLY A 106 2.84 4.61 -7.22
CA GLY A 106 3.89 3.93 -7.99
C GLY A 106 5.07 4.86 -8.36
N ILE A 107 5.53 5.70 -7.43
CA ILE A 107 6.65 6.62 -7.69
C ILE A 107 7.95 5.86 -7.96
N ALA A 108 8.20 4.74 -7.28
CA ALA A 108 9.41 3.95 -7.51
C ALA A 108 9.46 3.37 -8.93
N GLU A 109 8.32 2.92 -9.44
CA GLU A 109 8.17 2.44 -10.82
C GLU A 109 8.36 3.58 -11.83
N ALA A 110 7.84 4.77 -11.51
CA ALA A 110 8.04 5.95 -12.34
C ALA A 110 9.51 6.41 -12.38
N GLU A 111 10.20 6.42 -11.23
CA GLU A 111 11.63 6.71 -11.16
C GLU A 111 12.46 5.71 -11.98
N GLN A 112 12.13 4.43 -11.91
CA GLN A 112 12.80 3.41 -12.71
C GLN A 112 12.57 3.63 -14.21
N ALA A 113 11.33 3.96 -14.60
CA ALA A 113 11.00 4.25 -15.99
C ALA A 113 11.74 5.48 -16.53
N VAL A 114 11.92 6.53 -15.72
CA VAL A 114 12.73 7.71 -16.09
C VAL A 114 14.20 7.31 -16.28
N ARG A 115 14.77 6.48 -15.42
CA ARG A 115 16.13 5.99 -15.57
C ARG A 115 16.31 5.21 -16.87
N THR A 116 15.38 4.31 -17.19
CA THR A 116 15.39 3.58 -18.46
C THR A 116 15.34 4.53 -19.66
N LEU A 117 14.48 5.57 -19.59
CA LEU A 117 14.43 6.58 -20.64
C LEU A 117 15.76 7.34 -20.80
N GLU A 118 16.42 7.68 -19.70
CA GLU A 118 17.72 8.37 -19.73
C GLU A 118 18.85 7.48 -20.29
N GLU A 119 18.84 6.19 -19.95
CA GLU A 119 19.89 5.24 -20.33
C GLU A 119 19.68 4.68 -21.74
N GLU A 120 18.44 4.38 -22.14
CA GLU A 120 18.10 3.68 -23.37
C GLU A 120 17.46 4.58 -24.44
N GLY A 121 17.03 5.80 -24.06
CA GLY A 121 16.39 6.75 -24.95
C GLY A 121 14.91 6.42 -25.27
N ALA A 122 14.31 5.44 -24.56
CA ALA A 122 12.92 5.04 -24.74
C ALA A 122 12.25 4.70 -23.40
N TRP A 123 10.95 4.92 -23.32
CA TRP A 123 10.15 4.45 -22.19
C TRP A 123 10.06 2.90 -22.20
N PRO A 124 10.04 2.24 -21.01
CA PRO A 124 9.71 0.82 -20.93
C PRO A 124 8.36 0.50 -21.57
N GLU A 125 8.21 -0.67 -22.16
CA GLU A 125 6.96 -1.09 -22.82
C GLU A 125 5.75 -1.10 -21.84
N ASP A 126 5.99 -1.38 -20.58
CA ASP A 126 4.96 -1.42 -19.53
C ASP A 126 4.81 -0.09 -18.80
N PHE A 127 5.45 0.97 -19.30
CA PHE A 127 5.28 2.31 -18.73
C PHE A 127 3.83 2.76 -18.81
N ASP A 128 3.29 3.11 -17.66
CA ASP A 128 1.95 3.71 -17.55
C ASP A 128 2.01 4.84 -16.53
N TYR A 129 1.74 6.06 -16.99
CA TYR A 129 1.76 7.25 -16.13
C TYR A 129 0.79 7.14 -14.95
N SER A 130 -0.33 6.41 -15.12
CA SER A 130 -1.32 6.23 -14.06
C SER A 130 -0.78 5.50 -12.82
N LYS A 131 0.31 4.73 -12.94
CA LYS A 131 0.95 4.06 -11.80
C LYS A 131 1.34 5.03 -10.68
N GLN A 132 1.71 6.27 -11.03
CA GLN A 132 2.11 7.30 -10.06
C GLN A 132 0.96 8.23 -9.61
N ASP A 133 -0.25 8.06 -10.15
CA ASP A 133 -1.41 8.81 -9.70
C ASP A 133 -1.72 8.45 -8.24
N ILE A 134 -1.87 9.48 -7.41
CA ILE A 134 -2.18 9.32 -5.99
C ILE A 134 -3.50 8.56 -5.77
N GLY A 135 -4.45 8.69 -6.69
CA GLY A 135 -5.74 7.97 -6.66
C GLY A 135 -5.64 6.50 -7.07
N ALA A 136 -4.60 6.09 -7.80
CA ALA A 136 -4.49 4.75 -8.38
C ALA A 136 -4.65 3.60 -7.36
N PRO A 137 -4.07 3.64 -6.15
CA PRO A 137 -4.20 2.54 -5.20
C PRO A 137 -5.63 2.29 -4.71
N SER A 138 -6.44 3.34 -4.52
CA SER A 138 -7.85 3.16 -4.10
C SER A 138 -8.71 2.59 -5.22
N LEU A 139 -8.49 3.03 -6.45
CA LEU A 139 -9.16 2.48 -7.63
C LEU A 139 -8.76 1.03 -7.87
N PHE A 140 -7.47 0.70 -7.70
CA PHE A 140 -6.98 -0.68 -7.78
C PHE A 140 -7.71 -1.60 -6.79
N LEU A 141 -7.82 -1.21 -5.52
CA LEU A 141 -8.53 -2.03 -4.53
C LEU A 141 -10.02 -2.17 -4.84
N ALA A 142 -10.68 -1.11 -5.31
CA ALA A 142 -12.07 -1.17 -5.72
C ALA A 142 -12.26 -2.13 -6.91
N GLU A 143 -11.41 -2.05 -7.94
CA GLU A 143 -11.42 -2.97 -9.08
C GLU A 143 -11.13 -4.42 -8.62
N HIS A 144 -10.12 -4.63 -7.77
CA HIS A 144 -9.73 -5.95 -7.28
C HIS A 144 -10.84 -6.66 -6.47
N LEU A 145 -11.60 -5.90 -5.71
CA LEU A 145 -12.71 -6.39 -4.89
C LEU A 145 -14.07 -6.32 -5.61
N ASN A 146 -14.11 -5.90 -6.89
CA ASN A 146 -15.33 -5.68 -7.69
C ASN A 146 -16.34 -4.74 -7.00
N LEU A 147 -15.85 -3.69 -6.33
CA LEU A 147 -16.68 -2.71 -5.65
C LEU A 147 -17.12 -1.61 -6.61
N SER A 148 -18.37 -1.19 -6.47
CA SER A 148 -18.95 -0.05 -7.19
C SER A 148 -19.25 1.16 -6.29
N GLY A 149 -18.92 1.06 -5.01
CA GLY A 149 -19.03 2.15 -4.05
C GLY A 149 -17.93 3.20 -4.21
N ILE A 150 -17.89 4.14 -3.28
CA ILE A 150 -16.92 5.25 -3.32
C ILE A 150 -15.49 4.74 -3.12
N ALA A 151 -14.57 5.15 -3.99
CA ALA A 151 -13.14 4.86 -3.88
C ALA A 151 -12.30 6.12 -4.11
N TYR A 152 -11.51 6.52 -3.11
CA TYR A 152 -10.58 7.66 -3.25
C TYR A 152 -9.42 7.61 -2.26
N THR A 153 -8.42 8.43 -2.52
CA THR A 153 -7.21 8.53 -1.71
C THR A 153 -7.07 9.92 -1.09
N ILE A 154 -6.67 9.95 0.17
CA ILE A 154 -6.31 11.17 0.89
C ILE A 154 -4.79 11.28 0.90
N SER A 155 -4.26 12.40 0.41
CA SER A 155 -2.83 12.71 0.44
C SER A 155 -2.58 14.01 1.17
N THR A 156 -2.11 13.90 2.39
CA THR A 156 -1.74 15.03 3.26
C THR A 156 -0.44 14.73 4.01
N ALA A 157 0.53 14.20 3.29
CA ALA A 157 1.83 13.76 3.80
C ALA A 157 1.68 12.81 5.00
N CYS A 158 2.39 13.05 6.10
CA CYS A 158 2.43 12.18 7.28
C CYS A 158 1.06 11.97 7.96
N SER A 159 0.10 12.86 7.73
CA SER A 159 -1.23 12.80 8.34
C SER A 159 -2.27 12.05 7.50
N SER A 160 -1.93 11.56 6.31
CA SER A 160 -2.85 10.88 5.40
C SER A 160 -3.60 9.73 6.07
N SER A 161 -2.87 8.82 6.72
CA SER A 161 -3.45 7.64 7.37
C SER A 161 -4.41 8.00 8.51
N ALA A 162 -4.10 9.02 9.31
CA ALA A 162 -5.00 9.45 10.36
C ALA A 162 -6.30 10.07 9.81
N LYS A 163 -6.21 10.81 8.72
CA LYS A 163 -7.38 11.42 8.06
C LYS A 163 -8.32 10.41 7.43
N VAL A 164 -7.82 9.24 7.00
CA VAL A 164 -8.65 8.15 6.50
C VAL A 164 -9.68 7.73 7.54
N PHE A 165 -9.29 7.56 8.79
CA PHE A 165 -10.23 7.19 9.86
C PHE A 165 -11.27 8.28 10.12
N ALA A 166 -10.85 9.55 10.11
CA ALA A 166 -11.76 10.67 10.28
C ALA A 166 -12.77 10.75 9.12
N GLU A 167 -12.33 10.48 7.89
CA GLU A 167 -13.20 10.49 6.72
C GLU A 167 -14.14 9.28 6.71
N ALA A 168 -13.63 8.08 6.95
CA ALA A 168 -14.45 6.88 7.04
C ALA A 168 -15.57 6.98 8.11
N SER A 169 -15.34 7.76 9.17
CA SER A 169 -16.34 7.97 10.21
C SER A 169 -17.50 8.90 9.80
N ARG A 170 -17.42 9.56 8.66
CA ARG A 170 -18.47 10.45 8.13
C ARG A 170 -19.47 9.76 7.22
N PHE A 171 -19.11 8.56 6.74
CA PHE A 171 -19.99 7.67 5.97
C PHE A 171 -20.79 6.74 6.91
#